data_6cfe601af723028efa08a2645a26bc3d
#
_entry.id   6cfe601af723028efa08a2645a26bc3d
#
_cell.length_a   1.000
_cell.length_b   1.000
_cell.length_c   1.000
_cell.angle_alpha   90.00
_cell.angle_beta   90.00
_cell.angle_gamma   90.00
#
_symmetry.space_group_name_H-M   'P 1'
#
loop_
_entity.id
_entity.type
_entity.pdbx_description
1 polymer ?
#
loop_
_entity_poly.entity_id
_entity_poly.type
_entity_poly.pdbx_seq_one_letter_code
_entity_poly.pdbx_strand_id
1 'polypeptide(L)'
;MRTYIIHFLFAVLFLPSMLFAQHEPRKMRKNEVKVALLSLASGTSKITYEHLILDYQSIEITAGIIGWGFDILKDSHPKGTTWRAAYKFIFPNRYNSDNQLCGFYVKPELCYSSYYYTHPELERLKVDRVALMGVLGYDWVKNWFVFDTYAGLGLASGNSNHSNYHHGFIGWNDHTPFAFTAGFRIGIAF
;
A
#
# COMPACT_ATOMS: atom_id res chain seq x y z
N MET A 1 -9.45 -13.02 21.26
CA MET A 1 -8.51 -12.99 20.12
C MET A 1 -8.34 -11.61 19.49
N ARG A 2 -9.38 -10.77 19.36
CA ARG A 2 -9.27 -9.39 18.79
C ARG A 2 -8.37 -8.46 19.60
N THR A 3 -8.36 -8.54 20.91
CA THR A 3 -7.58 -7.64 21.81
C THR A 3 -6.07 -7.83 21.67
N TYR A 4 -5.58 -9.05 21.47
CA TYR A 4 -4.15 -9.34 21.33
C TYR A 4 -3.55 -8.81 20.02
N ILE A 5 -4.34 -8.71 18.95
CA ILE A 5 -3.89 -8.17 17.66
C ILE A 5 -3.64 -6.67 17.77
N ILE A 6 -4.47 -5.95 18.52
CA ILE A 6 -4.30 -4.50 18.73
C ILE A 6 -3.03 -4.23 19.56
N HIS A 7 -2.75 -5.01 20.60
CA HIS A 7 -1.54 -4.89 21.40
C HIS A 7 -0.28 -5.26 20.62
N PHE A 8 -0.35 -6.27 19.75
CA PHE A 8 0.75 -6.66 18.88
C PHE A 8 1.05 -5.58 17.83
N LEU A 9 0.02 -4.99 17.21
CA LEU A 9 0.18 -3.87 16.28
C LEU A 9 0.75 -2.63 16.98
N PHE A 10 0.32 -2.33 18.21
CA PHE A 10 0.87 -1.24 19.02
C PHE A 10 2.33 -1.51 19.39
N ALA A 11 2.68 -2.72 19.78
CA ALA A 11 4.07 -3.09 20.10
C ALA A 11 4.99 -3.00 18.88
N VAL A 12 4.55 -3.43 17.70
CA VAL A 12 5.32 -3.33 16.44
C VAL A 12 5.50 -1.88 16.00
N LEU A 13 4.54 -0.99 16.26
CA LEU A 13 4.63 0.44 15.95
C LEU A 13 5.55 1.21 16.91
N PHE A 14 5.67 0.78 18.18
CA PHE A 14 6.45 1.50 19.20
C PHE A 14 7.86 0.94 19.44
N LEU A 15 8.14 -0.31 19.09
CA LEU A 15 9.48 -0.90 19.21
C LEU A 15 10.59 -0.12 18.48
N PRO A 16 10.35 0.45 17.28
CA PRO A 16 11.40 1.22 16.60
C PRO A 16 11.76 2.54 17.29
N SER A 17 10.84 3.15 18.03
CA SER A 17 11.07 4.47 18.64
C SER A 17 12.11 4.45 19.77
N MET A 18 12.33 3.33 20.41
CA MET A 18 13.34 3.16 21.47
C MET A 18 14.75 2.83 20.96
N LEU A 19 14.86 2.33 19.73
CA LEU A 19 16.15 1.91 19.16
C LEU A 19 16.90 3.03 18.42
N PHE A 20 16.26 4.15 18.09
CA PHE A 20 16.82 5.18 17.21
C PHE A 20 17.03 6.55 17.89
N ALA A 21 17.06 6.62 19.22
CA ALA A 21 17.32 7.87 19.96
C ALA A 21 18.81 8.32 19.98
N GLN A 22 19.69 7.65 19.23
CA GLN A 22 21.09 8.08 19.11
C GLN A 22 21.21 9.11 17.99
N HIS A 23 21.73 10.27 18.36
CA HIS A 23 22.01 11.42 17.49
C HIS A 23 23.23 11.09 16.62
N GLU A 24 23.05 10.30 15.57
CA GLU A 24 24.08 10.07 14.55
C GLU A 24 24.07 11.18 13.48
N PRO A 25 25.23 11.51 12.89
CA PRO A 25 25.28 12.46 11.78
C PRO A 25 24.32 12.01 10.68
N ARG A 26 23.54 12.94 10.12
CA ARG A 26 22.45 12.71 9.15
C ARG A 26 22.85 11.81 8.01
N LYS A 27 22.75 10.50 8.20
CA LYS A 27 22.97 9.51 7.16
C LYS A 27 21.79 9.54 6.21
N MET A 28 22.04 9.68 4.92
CA MET A 28 21.02 9.65 3.89
C MET A 28 20.25 8.32 3.99
N ARG A 29 18.96 8.38 4.27
CA ARG A 29 18.11 7.21 4.40
C ARG A 29 17.69 6.74 3.02
N LYS A 30 17.89 5.47 2.76
CA LYS A 30 17.63 4.86 1.45
C LYS A 30 16.46 3.90 1.45
N ASN A 31 15.93 3.59 2.64
CA ASN A 31 14.89 2.59 2.79
C ASN A 31 13.70 3.15 3.54
N GLU A 32 12.51 2.70 3.16
CA GLU A 32 11.27 2.98 3.87
C GLU A 32 10.43 1.72 4.02
N VAL A 33 9.77 1.60 5.17
CA VAL A 33 8.72 0.63 5.40
C VAL A 33 7.45 1.37 5.76
N LYS A 34 6.36 1.10 5.04
CA LYS A 34 5.07 1.81 5.15
C LYS A 34 3.92 0.84 5.33
N VAL A 35 2.89 1.25 6.05
CA VAL A 35 1.63 0.52 6.25
C VAL A 35 0.47 1.36 5.72
N ALA A 36 -0.40 0.73 4.94
CA ALA A 36 -1.57 1.39 4.35
C ALA A 36 -2.77 1.33 5.31
N LEU A 37 -3.13 2.46 5.92
CA LEU A 37 -4.18 2.52 6.95
C LEU A 37 -5.59 2.36 6.37
N LEU A 38 -5.89 2.98 5.22
CA LEU A 38 -7.22 2.85 4.59
C LEU A 38 -7.52 1.42 4.17
N SER A 39 -6.51 0.65 3.79
CA SER A 39 -6.72 -0.75 3.41
C SER A 39 -7.07 -1.65 4.60
N LEU A 40 -6.67 -1.28 5.82
CA LEU A 40 -7.10 -1.96 7.05
C LEU A 40 -8.61 -1.84 7.24
N ALA A 41 -9.19 -0.68 6.97
CA ALA A 41 -10.62 -0.44 7.04
C ALA A 41 -11.41 -1.30 6.03
N SER A 42 -10.81 -1.62 4.89
CA SER A 42 -11.40 -2.47 3.85
C SER A 42 -11.03 -3.96 3.98
N GLY A 43 -10.60 -4.40 5.15
CA GLY A 43 -10.31 -5.81 5.40
C GLY A 43 -8.99 -6.31 4.83
N THR A 44 -8.07 -5.42 4.44
CA THR A 44 -6.78 -5.82 3.86
C THR A 44 -5.63 -5.14 4.59
N SER A 45 -4.71 -5.91 5.14
CA SER A 45 -3.45 -5.41 5.70
C SER A 45 -2.39 -5.36 4.63
N LYS A 46 -1.77 -4.19 4.42
CA LYS A 46 -0.72 -3.99 3.41
C LYS A 46 0.51 -3.38 4.03
N ILE A 47 1.66 -3.98 3.73
CA ILE A 47 2.98 -3.46 4.06
C ILE A 47 3.74 -3.18 2.77
N THR A 48 4.42 -2.06 2.73
CA THR A 48 5.21 -1.60 1.58
C THR A 48 6.65 -1.41 2.01
N TYR A 49 7.58 -1.93 1.23
CA TYR A 49 9.00 -1.65 1.31
C TYR A 49 9.43 -0.83 0.10
N GLU A 50 10.17 0.24 0.33
CA GLU A 50 10.73 1.10 -0.69
C GLU A 50 12.24 1.21 -0.52
N HIS A 51 12.98 1.14 -1.64
CA HIS A 51 14.43 1.28 -1.68
C HIS A 51 14.86 2.27 -2.75
N LEU A 52 15.65 3.27 -2.36
CA LEU A 52 16.26 4.23 -3.27
C LEU A 52 17.40 3.55 -4.06
N ILE A 53 17.26 3.49 -5.40
CA ILE A 53 18.23 2.85 -6.28
C ILE A 53 19.19 3.90 -6.88
N LEU A 54 18.62 4.99 -7.35
CA LEU A 54 19.32 6.11 -7.96
C LEU A 54 18.83 7.41 -7.32
N ASP A 55 19.52 8.50 -7.60
CA ASP A 55 19.09 9.82 -7.14
C ASP A 55 17.63 10.08 -7.58
N TYR A 56 16.76 10.26 -6.60
CA TYR A 56 15.32 10.51 -6.81
C TYR A 56 14.55 9.40 -7.55
N GLN A 57 15.09 8.18 -7.52
CA GLN A 57 14.42 7.02 -8.13
C GLN A 57 14.46 5.83 -7.17
N SER A 58 13.29 5.21 -6.94
CA SER A 58 13.16 4.07 -6.04
C SER A 58 12.33 2.95 -6.64
N ILE A 59 12.50 1.76 -6.09
CA ILE A 59 11.58 0.63 -6.28
C ILE A 59 10.72 0.47 -5.03
N GLU A 60 9.48 0.11 -5.25
CA GLU A 60 8.51 -0.13 -4.21
C GLU A 60 7.87 -1.52 -4.41
N ILE A 61 7.84 -2.31 -3.35
CA ILE A 61 7.15 -3.61 -3.32
C ILE A 61 6.16 -3.58 -2.17
N THR A 62 4.91 -3.93 -2.45
CA THR A 62 3.84 -4.04 -1.45
C THR A 62 3.32 -5.46 -1.41
N ALA A 63 3.22 -6.01 -0.22
CA ALA A 63 2.53 -7.27 0.06
C ALA A 63 1.31 -7.00 0.94
N GLY A 64 0.20 -7.67 0.65
CA GLY A 64 -1.02 -7.54 1.44
C GLY A 64 -1.72 -8.85 1.67
N ILE A 65 -2.34 -8.98 2.85
CA ILE A 65 -3.17 -10.12 3.25
C ILE A 65 -4.62 -9.64 3.28
N ILE A 66 -5.45 -10.25 2.42
CA ILE A 66 -6.87 -9.98 2.31
C ILE A 66 -7.61 -10.84 3.35
N GLY A 67 -8.57 -10.23 4.03
CA GLY A 67 -9.28 -10.84 5.16
C GLY A 67 -8.62 -10.57 6.52
N TRP A 68 -7.56 -9.76 6.54
CA TRP A 68 -6.88 -9.34 7.75
C TRP A 68 -7.00 -7.81 7.91
N GLY A 69 -8.08 -7.36 8.53
CA GLY A 69 -8.42 -5.97 8.75
C GLY A 69 -9.77 -5.84 9.45
N PHE A 70 -10.34 -4.64 9.46
CA PHE A 70 -11.56 -4.34 10.22
C PHE A 70 -12.86 -4.68 9.48
N ASP A 71 -12.80 -5.14 8.25
CA ASP A 71 -13.93 -5.50 7.37
C ASP A 71 -15.20 -4.67 7.62
N ILE A 72 -15.16 -3.40 7.18
CA ILE A 72 -16.28 -2.47 7.27
C ILE A 72 -17.31 -2.80 6.17
N LEU A 73 -16.87 -3.47 5.11
CA LEU A 73 -17.68 -3.86 3.95
C LEU A 73 -18.17 -5.30 4.11
N LYS A 74 -19.19 -5.47 4.84
CA LYS A 74 -19.64 -6.63 5.60
C LYS A 74 -20.01 -7.91 4.86
N ASP A 75 -19.86 -8.32 3.70
CA ASP A 75 -20.67 -9.47 3.23
C ASP A 75 -19.96 -10.69 2.62
N SER A 76 -18.67 -10.69 2.42
CA SER A 76 -18.06 -11.77 1.62
C SER A 76 -16.93 -12.56 2.27
N HIS A 77 -16.51 -12.24 3.47
CA HIS A 77 -15.36 -12.88 4.17
C HIS A 77 -14.17 -13.21 3.23
N PRO A 78 -13.65 -12.23 2.48
CA PRO A 78 -12.62 -12.48 1.51
C PRO A 78 -11.34 -12.98 2.18
N LYS A 79 -10.63 -13.91 1.52
CA LYS A 79 -9.32 -14.41 1.96
C LYS A 79 -8.39 -14.57 0.79
N GLY A 80 -7.20 -13.98 0.88
CA GLY A 80 -6.21 -14.07 -0.18
C GLY A 80 -5.04 -13.14 0.01
N THR A 81 -4.38 -12.81 -1.10
CA THR A 81 -3.20 -11.93 -1.11
C THR A 81 -3.29 -10.89 -2.21
N THR A 82 -2.62 -9.77 -1.99
CA THR A 82 -2.39 -8.76 -3.02
C THR A 82 -0.91 -8.38 -3.02
N TRP A 83 -0.37 -8.16 -4.21
CA TRP A 83 1.02 -7.81 -4.46
C TRP A 83 1.08 -6.62 -5.37
N ARG A 84 2.00 -5.69 -5.09
CA ARG A 84 2.28 -4.57 -5.98
C ARG A 84 3.76 -4.40 -6.16
N ALA A 85 4.15 -3.99 -7.36
CA ALA A 85 5.51 -3.59 -7.69
C ALA A 85 5.44 -2.26 -8.46
N ALA A 86 6.28 -1.32 -8.09
CA ALA A 86 6.33 -0.01 -8.74
C ALA A 86 7.76 0.49 -8.87
N TYR A 87 7.97 1.28 -9.91
CA TYR A 87 9.17 2.10 -10.08
C TYR A 87 8.78 3.57 -9.92
N LYS A 88 9.40 4.27 -8.98
CA LYS A 88 8.99 5.58 -8.54
C LYS A 88 10.01 6.63 -8.96
N PHE A 89 9.52 7.68 -9.61
CA PHE A 89 10.27 8.89 -9.96
C PHE A 89 9.87 10.01 -9.01
N ILE A 90 10.84 10.53 -8.25
CA ILE A 90 10.62 11.53 -7.21
C ILE A 90 11.08 12.88 -7.73
N PHE A 91 10.25 13.90 -7.59
CA PHE A 91 10.59 15.28 -7.93
C PHE A 91 11.08 15.98 -6.66
N PRO A 92 12.35 16.42 -6.64
CA PRO A 92 12.93 16.99 -5.44
C PRO A 92 12.21 18.25 -4.99
N ASN A 93 11.90 18.30 -3.72
CA ASN A 93 11.38 19.52 -3.09
C ASN A 93 12.56 20.36 -2.60
N ARG A 94 12.67 21.60 -3.11
CA ARG A 94 13.74 22.55 -2.74
C ARG A 94 13.84 22.83 -1.23
N TYR A 95 12.75 22.62 -0.50
CA TYR A 95 12.67 22.91 0.94
C TYR A 95 13.07 21.71 1.82
N ASN A 96 13.31 20.53 1.26
CA ASN A 96 13.56 19.31 2.03
C ASN A 96 14.68 18.47 1.38
N SER A 97 15.85 19.10 1.22
CA SER A 97 17.02 18.50 0.54
C SER A 97 17.67 17.34 1.29
N ASP A 98 17.26 17.10 2.53
CA ASP A 98 17.92 16.13 3.42
C ASP A 98 17.50 14.67 3.17
N ASN A 99 16.42 14.44 2.40
CA ASN A 99 15.94 13.09 2.08
C ASN A 99 15.46 13.00 0.63
N GLN A 100 16.12 12.17 -0.15
CA GLN A 100 15.81 11.98 -1.58
C GLN A 100 14.48 11.24 -1.82
N LEU A 101 13.91 10.59 -0.81
CA LEU A 101 12.61 9.93 -0.90
C LEU A 101 11.44 10.89 -0.66
N CYS A 102 11.72 12.13 -0.18
CA CYS A 102 10.72 13.13 0.12
C CYS A 102 10.38 13.99 -1.10
N GLY A 103 9.10 14.08 -1.44
CA GLY A 103 8.62 14.96 -2.51
C GLY A 103 7.42 14.42 -3.25
N PHE A 104 7.01 15.17 -4.27
CA PHE A 104 6.03 14.72 -5.23
C PHE A 104 6.63 13.58 -6.08
N TYR A 105 5.83 12.60 -6.42
CA TYR A 105 6.28 11.50 -7.25
C TYR A 105 5.25 11.03 -8.26
N VAL A 106 5.75 10.39 -9.30
CA VAL A 106 4.97 9.59 -10.24
C VAL A 106 5.53 8.18 -10.29
N LYS A 107 4.67 7.18 -10.45
CA LYS A 107 5.11 5.79 -10.59
C LYS A 107 4.16 4.96 -11.45
N PRO A 108 4.64 4.19 -12.42
CA PRO A 108 3.96 3.03 -12.93
C PRO A 108 3.92 1.96 -11.83
N GLU A 109 2.76 1.36 -11.64
CA GLU A 109 2.52 0.34 -10.61
C GLU A 109 1.77 -0.85 -11.22
N LEU A 110 2.33 -2.04 -11.06
CA LEU A 110 1.68 -3.30 -11.37
C LEU A 110 1.07 -3.86 -10.08
N CYS A 111 -0.20 -4.19 -10.11
CA CYS A 111 -0.93 -4.79 -9.00
C CYS A 111 -1.47 -6.16 -9.39
N TYR A 112 -1.29 -7.15 -8.55
CA TYR A 112 -1.90 -8.47 -8.65
C TYR A 112 -2.65 -8.79 -7.36
N SER A 113 -3.90 -9.24 -7.48
CA SER A 113 -4.73 -9.67 -6.35
C SER A 113 -5.35 -11.02 -6.65
N SER A 114 -5.22 -11.96 -5.71
CA SER A 114 -5.81 -13.28 -5.76
C SER A 114 -6.51 -13.58 -4.44
N TYR A 115 -7.81 -13.80 -4.47
CA TYR A 115 -8.58 -14.07 -3.28
C TYR A 115 -9.84 -14.88 -3.56
N TYR A 116 -10.38 -15.45 -2.50
CA TYR A 116 -11.68 -16.12 -2.50
C TYR A 116 -12.67 -15.27 -1.70
N TYR A 117 -13.91 -15.25 -2.12
CA TYR A 117 -15.00 -14.70 -1.34
C TYR A 117 -16.24 -15.58 -1.43
N THR A 118 -17.14 -15.46 -0.45
CA THR A 118 -18.41 -16.20 -0.41
C THR A 118 -19.49 -15.31 -1.01
N HIS A 119 -20.16 -15.80 -2.05
CA HIS A 119 -21.32 -15.14 -2.64
C HIS A 119 -22.59 -15.75 -2.04
N PRO A 120 -23.66 -14.97 -1.75
CA PRO A 120 -24.89 -15.51 -1.14
C PRO A 120 -25.55 -16.65 -1.91
N GLU A 121 -25.43 -16.63 -3.24
CA GLU A 121 -26.07 -17.61 -4.14
C GLU A 121 -25.09 -18.61 -4.78
N LEU A 122 -23.80 -18.30 -4.79
CA LEU A 122 -22.78 -19.03 -5.52
C LEU A 122 -21.65 -19.36 -4.54
N GLU A 123 -21.71 -20.44 -3.81
CA GLU A 123 -20.67 -20.91 -2.91
C GLU A 123 -19.37 -20.04 -2.84
N ARG A 124 -18.20 -20.62 -3.00
CA ARG A 124 -16.91 -19.94 -2.88
C ARG A 124 -16.35 -19.61 -4.26
N LEU A 125 -16.25 -18.31 -4.58
CA LEU A 125 -15.69 -17.83 -5.84
C LEU A 125 -14.24 -17.41 -5.72
N LYS A 126 -13.42 -17.73 -6.71
CA LYS A 126 -12.04 -17.29 -6.83
C LYS A 126 -11.94 -16.07 -7.75
N VAL A 127 -11.24 -15.06 -7.31
CA VAL A 127 -10.95 -13.83 -8.06
C VAL A 127 -9.46 -13.70 -8.25
N ASP A 128 -9.04 -13.59 -9.50
CA ASP A 128 -7.67 -13.25 -9.90
C ASP A 128 -7.71 -11.99 -10.75
N ARG A 129 -7.03 -10.93 -10.33
CA ARG A 129 -7.02 -9.64 -11.02
C ARG A 129 -5.61 -9.08 -11.13
N VAL A 130 -5.31 -8.52 -12.28
CA VAL A 130 -4.09 -7.76 -12.57
C VAL A 130 -4.49 -6.35 -12.97
N ALA A 131 -3.78 -5.35 -12.47
CA ALA A 131 -3.96 -3.96 -12.89
C ALA A 131 -2.61 -3.30 -13.16
N LEU A 132 -2.53 -2.51 -14.21
CA LEU A 132 -1.43 -1.61 -14.50
C LEU A 132 -1.93 -0.17 -14.30
N MET A 133 -1.29 0.57 -13.41
CA MET A 133 -1.75 1.89 -12.99
C MET A 133 -0.63 2.93 -13.09
N GLY A 134 -1.00 4.15 -13.46
CA GLY A 134 -0.20 5.34 -13.23
C GLY A 134 -0.60 5.97 -11.90
N VAL A 135 0.34 6.11 -10.99
CA VAL A 135 0.09 6.62 -9.63
C VAL A 135 0.87 7.91 -9.43
N LEU A 136 0.20 8.91 -8.89
CA LEU A 136 0.76 10.18 -8.44
C LEU A 136 0.67 10.22 -6.91
N GLY A 137 1.64 10.84 -6.27
CA GLY A 137 1.58 10.99 -4.82
C GLY A 137 2.61 11.97 -4.28
N TYR A 138 2.58 12.09 -2.97
CA TYR A 138 3.52 12.93 -2.23
C TYR A 138 3.99 12.20 -0.98
N ASP A 139 5.32 12.02 -0.86
CA ASP A 139 5.96 11.55 0.36
C ASP A 139 6.46 12.73 1.19
N TRP A 140 5.97 12.79 2.40
CA TRP A 140 6.47 13.70 3.43
C TRP A 140 7.32 12.90 4.43
N VAL A 141 8.60 13.21 4.47
CA VAL A 141 9.56 12.55 5.37
C VAL A 141 10.10 13.57 6.33
N LYS A 142 9.88 13.34 7.62
CA LYS A 142 10.44 14.17 8.69
C LYS A 142 11.17 13.29 9.70
N ASN A 143 12.47 13.46 9.77
CA ASN A 143 13.36 12.57 10.51
C ASN A 143 13.20 11.12 10.00
N TRP A 144 12.72 10.24 10.84
CA TRP A 144 12.44 8.84 10.54
C TRP A 144 10.99 8.56 10.14
N PHE A 145 10.08 9.51 10.37
CA PHE A 145 8.65 9.34 10.09
C PHE A 145 8.33 9.66 8.64
N VAL A 146 7.54 8.79 8.03
CA VAL A 146 7.05 8.90 6.65
C VAL A 146 5.54 8.99 6.66
N PHE A 147 5.01 9.96 5.91
CA PHE A 147 3.60 10.07 5.58
C PHE A 147 3.47 10.19 4.06
N ASP A 148 2.78 9.25 3.45
CA ASP A 148 2.66 9.11 2.01
C ASP A 148 1.19 9.12 1.61
N THR A 149 0.84 9.99 0.66
CA THR A 149 -0.49 10.07 0.06
C THR A 149 -0.42 9.81 -1.43
N TYR A 150 -1.36 9.06 -1.96
CA TYR A 150 -1.35 8.72 -3.38
C TYR A 150 -2.74 8.56 -3.97
N ALA A 151 -2.82 8.79 -5.27
CA ALA A 151 -3.97 8.47 -6.12
C ALA A 151 -3.48 7.99 -7.49
N GLY A 152 -4.21 7.08 -8.10
CA GLY A 152 -3.81 6.53 -9.40
C GLY A 152 -4.99 5.97 -10.19
N LEU A 153 -4.78 5.94 -11.50
CA LEU A 153 -5.71 5.41 -12.49
C LEU A 153 -4.99 4.40 -13.37
N GLY A 154 -5.72 3.44 -13.89
CA GLY A 154 -5.14 2.45 -14.77
C GLY A 154 -6.15 1.51 -15.40
N LEU A 155 -5.63 0.41 -15.90
CA LEU A 155 -6.41 -0.64 -16.55
C LEU A 155 -6.24 -1.93 -15.76
N ALA A 156 -7.35 -2.64 -15.59
CA ALA A 156 -7.38 -3.94 -14.94
C ALA A 156 -7.95 -5.01 -15.83
N SER A 157 -7.47 -6.23 -15.64
CA SER A 157 -7.97 -7.43 -16.29
C SER A 157 -8.06 -8.57 -15.29
N GLY A 158 -8.92 -9.54 -15.53
CA GLY A 158 -9.06 -10.75 -14.70
C GLY A 158 -10.42 -11.41 -14.83
N ASN A 159 -10.67 -12.40 -13.97
CA ASN A 159 -11.78 -13.34 -14.10
C ASN A 159 -13.03 -13.00 -13.24
N SER A 160 -13.08 -11.85 -12.57
CA SER A 160 -14.23 -11.51 -11.70
C SER A 160 -15.24 -10.64 -12.43
N ASN A 161 -16.49 -11.09 -12.42
CA ASN A 161 -17.63 -10.33 -12.92
C ASN A 161 -18.61 -9.91 -11.80
N HIS A 162 -18.25 -10.13 -10.52
CA HIS A 162 -19.22 -10.02 -9.42
C HIS A 162 -18.84 -9.02 -8.33
N SER A 163 -17.70 -8.32 -8.43
CA SER A 163 -17.29 -7.36 -7.42
C SER A 163 -16.48 -6.21 -8.01
N ASN A 164 -16.92 -4.98 -7.74
CA ASN A 164 -16.20 -3.76 -8.14
C ASN A 164 -15.00 -3.45 -7.23
N TYR A 165 -14.93 -4.07 -6.06
CA TYR A 165 -13.85 -3.88 -5.11
C TYR A 165 -12.90 -5.08 -5.11
N HIS A 166 -11.67 -4.86 -5.53
CA HIS A 166 -10.69 -5.92 -5.76
C HIS A 166 -9.53 -5.94 -4.76
N HIS A 167 -9.74 -5.41 -3.54
CA HIS A 167 -8.73 -5.40 -2.45
C HIS A 167 -7.33 -4.87 -2.80
N GLY A 168 -7.05 -4.66 -4.07
CA GLY A 168 -5.83 -4.00 -4.57
C GLY A 168 -6.15 -2.62 -5.13
N PHE A 169 -7.27 -2.50 -5.79
CA PHE A 169 -7.75 -1.30 -6.48
C PHE A 169 -9.29 -1.33 -6.53
N ILE A 170 -9.89 -0.25 -6.95
CA ILE A 170 -11.33 -0.12 -7.16
C ILE A 170 -11.59 -0.20 -8.66
N GLY A 171 -12.45 -1.10 -9.12
CA GLY A 171 -12.95 -1.14 -10.49
C GLY A 171 -14.10 -0.14 -10.67
N TRP A 172 -14.22 0.47 -11.86
CA TRP A 172 -15.32 1.41 -12.13
C TRP A 172 -16.66 0.69 -12.26
N ASN A 173 -16.68 -0.43 -12.98
CA ASN A 173 -17.78 -1.39 -13.08
C ASN A 173 -17.28 -2.70 -13.70
N ASP A 174 -18.13 -3.74 -13.74
CA ASP A 174 -17.77 -5.07 -14.23
C ASP A 174 -17.43 -5.13 -15.74
N HIS A 175 -17.83 -4.12 -16.51
CA HIS A 175 -17.68 -4.07 -17.96
C HIS A 175 -16.55 -3.17 -18.43
N THR A 176 -15.97 -2.35 -17.55
CA THR A 176 -14.87 -1.47 -17.93
C THR A 176 -13.54 -1.93 -17.32
N PRO A 177 -12.45 -1.88 -18.10
CA PRO A 177 -11.13 -2.25 -17.59
C PRO A 177 -10.51 -1.17 -16.67
N PHE A 178 -11.22 -0.11 -16.33
CA PHE A 178 -10.69 0.98 -15.54
C PHE A 178 -10.49 0.60 -14.08
N ALA A 179 -9.29 0.85 -13.58
CA ALA A 179 -8.91 0.68 -12.20
C ALA A 179 -8.55 2.03 -11.57
N PHE A 180 -8.93 2.20 -10.32
CA PHE A 180 -8.59 3.36 -9.50
C PHE A 180 -7.96 2.92 -8.19
N THR A 181 -6.96 3.66 -7.71
CA THR A 181 -6.38 3.47 -6.39
C THR A 181 -6.18 4.82 -5.72
N ALA A 182 -6.46 4.90 -4.43
CA ALA A 182 -6.11 6.06 -3.62
C ALA A 182 -5.88 5.62 -2.18
N GLY A 183 -5.08 6.38 -1.45
CA GLY A 183 -4.84 6.08 -0.06
C GLY A 183 -3.79 6.95 0.59
N PHE A 184 -3.56 6.62 1.85
CA PHE A 184 -2.41 7.14 2.60
C PHE A 184 -1.73 6.03 3.36
N ARG A 185 -0.44 6.19 3.57
CA ARG A 185 0.44 5.26 4.28
C ARG A 185 1.25 6.02 5.31
N ILE A 186 1.54 5.35 6.41
CA ILE A 186 2.49 5.84 7.41
C ILE A 186 3.64 4.85 7.53
N GLY A 187 4.80 5.33 7.87
CA GLY A 187 5.97 4.45 7.92
C GLY A 187 7.19 5.07 8.58
N ILE A 188 8.28 4.36 8.39
CA ILE A 188 9.61 4.74 8.88
C ILE A 188 10.63 4.71 7.75
N ALA A 189 11.54 5.68 7.74
CA ALA A 189 12.71 5.76 6.88
C ALA A 189 14.00 5.44 7.66
N PHE A 190 14.92 4.64 7.08
CA PHE A 190 16.15 4.19 7.72
C PHE A 190 17.30 3.93 6.73
#